data_93dde95d77451fe3b43f97acd2a186a2
#
_entry.id   93dde95d77451fe3b43f97acd2a186a2
#
_cell.length_a   1.000
_cell.length_b   1.000
_cell.length_c   1.000
_cell.angle_alpha   90.00
_cell.angle_beta   90.00
_cell.angle_gamma   90.00
#
_symmetry.space_group_name_H-M   'P 1'
#
loop_
_entity.id
_entity.type
_entity.pdbx_description
1 polymer ?
#
loop_
_entity_poly.entity_id
_entity_poly.type
_entity_poly.pdbx_seq_one_letter_code
_entity_poly.pdbx_strand_id
1 'polypeptide(L)'
;MIISMQDVAEARRLITPYIHHTPLVHSTMLSKMCGAEFYMKCENLQKTGAFKVRGGMNNLLHLTPEERARGVVTASSGNHAQGVAYAAQMFHTHCTLCMQDWSSPAKIAACKGYQAEVKLIHGDSVDTLVEAERLRDECGYIYLHPFNSAWTIAGQGTIAFEILEDLAQVDTIVLPVAGGGLASGVGMVMKELYPHIKVYGVQAKNCAAMYESLKAGRLVKLEKCDTCCDGLAAMMVGDATLEMVGHYLDDVITLTEEEIREAVVTTLSYMKMLIEPSSATTVAAILGKKVPVKGNVVAIATGGNCSPQLLASILTEYQEKH
;
A
#
# COMPACT_ATOMS: atom_id res chain seq x y z
N MET A 1 -11.53 4.76 17.26
CA MET A 1 -11.18 4.73 15.80
C MET A 1 -10.77 6.12 15.35
N ILE A 2 -9.77 6.22 14.48
CA ILE A 2 -9.15 7.51 14.07
C ILE A 2 -9.89 8.19 12.89
N ILE A 3 -10.71 7.46 12.13
CA ILE A 3 -11.51 7.97 10.99
C ILE A 3 -12.94 7.43 11.02
N SER A 4 -13.82 8.10 10.28
CA SER A 4 -15.21 7.73 10.03
C SER A 4 -15.48 7.49 8.54
N MET A 5 -16.65 6.93 8.20
CA MET A 5 -17.12 6.80 6.82
C MET A 5 -17.23 8.15 6.11
N GLN A 6 -17.58 9.21 6.85
CA GLN A 6 -17.67 10.56 6.32
C GLN A 6 -16.30 11.07 5.86
N ASP A 7 -15.21 10.78 6.62
CA ASP A 7 -13.84 11.17 6.25
C ASP A 7 -13.40 10.49 4.94
N VAL A 8 -13.77 9.21 4.74
CA VAL A 8 -13.43 8.50 3.49
C VAL A 8 -14.27 9.02 2.31
N ALA A 9 -15.56 9.32 2.54
CA ALA A 9 -16.41 9.89 1.50
C ALA A 9 -15.94 11.30 1.10
N GLU A 10 -15.50 12.12 2.07
CA GLU A 10 -14.91 13.42 1.80
C GLU A 10 -13.58 13.28 1.05
N ALA A 11 -12.68 12.40 1.51
CA ALA A 11 -11.44 12.09 0.82
C ALA A 11 -11.70 11.73 -0.65
N ARG A 12 -12.69 10.86 -0.92
CA ARG A 12 -13.08 10.50 -2.28
C ARG A 12 -13.46 11.71 -3.11
N ARG A 13 -14.36 12.56 -2.60
CA ARG A 13 -14.79 13.78 -3.29
C ARG A 13 -13.62 14.70 -3.63
N LEU A 14 -12.69 14.85 -2.68
CA LEU A 14 -11.55 15.75 -2.82
C LEU A 14 -10.49 15.23 -3.79
N ILE A 15 -10.14 13.92 -3.73
CA ILE A 15 -9.00 13.40 -4.52
C ILE A 15 -9.40 12.98 -5.94
N THR A 16 -10.67 12.67 -6.22
CA THR A 16 -11.14 12.19 -7.54
C THR A 16 -10.63 13.01 -8.72
N PRO A 17 -10.58 14.36 -8.70
CA PRO A 17 -10.06 15.14 -9.82
C PRO A 17 -8.56 14.95 -10.12
N TYR A 18 -7.79 14.39 -9.17
CA TYR A 18 -6.33 14.34 -9.20
C TYR A 18 -5.75 12.95 -9.41
N ILE A 19 -6.57 11.90 -9.28
CA ILE A 19 -6.15 10.49 -9.36
C ILE A 19 -6.87 9.78 -10.50
N HIS A 20 -6.43 8.55 -10.81
CA HIS A 20 -7.19 7.67 -11.70
C HIS A 20 -8.23 6.88 -10.91
N HIS A 21 -9.45 6.72 -11.47
CA HIS A 21 -10.29 5.57 -11.17
C HIS A 21 -9.62 4.36 -11.82
N THR A 22 -8.95 3.53 -11.02
CA THR A 22 -8.17 2.41 -11.58
C THR A 22 -9.09 1.26 -11.99
N PRO A 23 -8.76 0.51 -13.06
CA PRO A 23 -9.65 -0.54 -13.53
C PRO A 23 -9.74 -1.71 -12.54
N LEU A 24 -10.91 -2.34 -12.53
CA LEU A 24 -11.16 -3.64 -11.94
C LEU A 24 -11.18 -4.69 -13.07
N VAL A 25 -10.16 -5.55 -13.13
CA VAL A 25 -9.94 -6.47 -14.27
C VAL A 25 -10.27 -7.89 -13.86
N HIS A 26 -11.24 -8.51 -14.55
CA HIS A 26 -11.55 -9.93 -14.41
C HIS A 26 -10.50 -10.81 -15.11
N SER A 27 -10.14 -11.94 -14.50
CA SER A 27 -9.23 -12.92 -15.09
C SER A 27 -9.84 -14.31 -15.15
N THR A 28 -10.28 -14.72 -16.33
CA THR A 28 -10.83 -16.06 -16.57
C THR A 28 -9.86 -17.20 -16.17
N MET A 29 -8.55 -17.00 -16.40
CA MET A 29 -7.57 -18.03 -16.06
C MET A 29 -7.36 -18.15 -14.56
N LEU A 30 -7.18 -17.02 -13.86
CA LEU A 30 -7.02 -17.05 -12.40
C LEU A 30 -8.32 -17.49 -11.70
N SER A 31 -9.50 -17.17 -12.27
CA SER A 31 -10.80 -17.69 -11.79
C SER A 31 -10.84 -19.23 -11.83
N LYS A 32 -10.43 -19.84 -12.95
CA LYS A 32 -10.34 -21.30 -13.05
C LYS A 32 -9.35 -21.90 -12.06
N MET A 33 -8.22 -21.24 -11.83
CA MET A 33 -7.17 -21.72 -10.91
C MET A 33 -7.61 -21.68 -9.45
N CYS A 34 -8.31 -20.62 -9.03
CA CYS A 34 -8.76 -20.48 -7.63
C CYS A 34 -10.16 -21.07 -7.36
N GLY A 35 -10.97 -21.33 -8.40
CA GLY A 35 -12.33 -21.85 -8.25
C GLY A 35 -13.35 -20.79 -7.80
N ALA A 36 -13.08 -19.52 -8.06
CA ALA A 36 -13.94 -18.37 -7.78
C ALA A 36 -13.78 -17.33 -8.88
N GLU A 37 -14.69 -16.36 -9.01
CA GLU A 37 -14.54 -15.27 -9.98
C GLU A 37 -13.49 -14.27 -9.51
N PHE A 38 -12.31 -14.30 -10.14
CA PHE A 38 -11.14 -13.51 -9.76
C PHE A 38 -11.15 -12.14 -10.45
N TYR A 39 -11.08 -11.09 -9.65
CA TYR A 39 -10.90 -9.72 -10.09
C TYR A 39 -9.65 -9.10 -9.47
N MET A 40 -9.00 -8.21 -10.21
CA MET A 40 -7.86 -7.42 -9.71
C MET A 40 -8.18 -5.93 -9.77
N LYS A 41 -8.14 -5.25 -8.64
CA LYS A 41 -8.14 -3.77 -8.57
C LYS A 41 -6.73 -3.28 -8.84
N CYS A 42 -6.53 -2.59 -9.96
CA CYS A 42 -5.23 -2.34 -10.54
C CYS A 42 -4.61 -1.01 -10.08
N GLU A 43 -4.26 -0.88 -8.81
CA GLU A 43 -3.58 0.32 -8.30
C GLU A 43 -2.12 0.46 -8.82
N ASN A 44 -1.56 -0.58 -9.46
CA ASN A 44 -0.33 -0.48 -10.23
C ASN A 44 -0.45 0.45 -11.46
N LEU A 45 -1.67 0.77 -11.89
CA LEU A 45 -1.96 1.72 -12.96
C LEU A 45 -2.32 3.13 -12.46
N GLN A 46 -2.15 3.38 -11.17
CA GLN A 46 -2.37 4.69 -10.57
C GLN A 46 -1.24 5.69 -10.99
N LYS A 47 -1.45 6.99 -10.81
CA LYS A 47 -0.57 8.12 -11.23
C LYS A 47 0.93 7.92 -10.94
N THR A 48 1.28 7.35 -9.79
CA THR A 48 2.68 7.09 -9.40
C THR A 48 3.03 5.61 -9.47
N GLY A 49 2.24 4.82 -10.22
CA GLY A 49 2.40 3.37 -10.28
C GLY A 49 2.02 2.64 -8.99
N ALA A 50 1.34 3.31 -8.03
CA ALA A 50 0.91 2.72 -6.77
C ALA A 50 -0.18 3.54 -6.08
N PHE A 51 -0.98 2.88 -5.23
CA PHE A 51 -2.12 3.47 -4.50
C PHE A 51 -1.76 4.64 -3.57
N LYS A 52 -0.51 4.75 -3.16
CA LYS A 52 -0.06 5.70 -2.13
C LYS A 52 -0.34 7.16 -2.47
N VAL A 53 -0.48 7.50 -3.74
CA VAL A 53 -0.86 8.85 -4.16
C VAL A 53 -2.22 9.29 -3.61
N ARG A 54 -3.14 8.36 -3.35
CA ARG A 54 -4.47 8.66 -2.77
C ARG A 54 -4.34 9.32 -1.40
N GLY A 55 -3.60 8.68 -0.49
CA GLY A 55 -3.31 9.24 0.83
C GLY A 55 -2.43 10.49 0.78
N GLY A 56 -1.41 10.52 -0.10
CA GLY A 56 -0.58 11.71 -0.31
C GLY A 56 -1.43 12.91 -0.74
N MET A 57 -2.28 12.73 -1.74
CA MET A 57 -3.20 13.75 -2.25
C MET A 57 -4.19 14.23 -1.19
N ASN A 58 -4.80 13.27 -0.45
CA ASN A 58 -5.76 13.61 0.60
C ASN A 58 -5.13 14.42 1.73
N ASN A 59 -3.88 14.11 2.12
CA ASN A 59 -3.15 14.92 3.09
C ASN A 59 -2.95 16.35 2.59
N LEU A 60 -2.44 16.54 1.36
CA LEU A 60 -2.17 17.87 0.80
C LEU A 60 -3.45 18.71 0.66
N LEU A 61 -4.58 18.10 0.33
CA LEU A 61 -5.87 18.79 0.19
C LEU A 61 -6.45 19.27 1.53
N HIS A 62 -6.11 18.61 2.64
CA HIS A 62 -6.53 19.01 3.97
C HIS A 62 -5.61 20.05 4.64
N LEU A 63 -4.43 20.31 4.08
CA LEU A 63 -3.55 21.38 4.58
C LEU A 63 -4.12 22.75 4.23
N THR A 64 -4.08 23.68 5.18
CA THR A 64 -4.37 25.10 4.93
C THR A 64 -3.32 25.71 3.99
N PRO A 65 -3.58 26.87 3.35
CA PRO A 65 -2.57 27.57 2.57
C PRO A 65 -1.29 27.85 3.36
N GLU A 66 -1.42 28.22 4.64
CA GLU A 66 -0.30 28.51 5.55
C GLU A 66 0.52 27.26 5.87
N GLU A 67 -0.14 26.11 6.05
CA GLU A 67 0.51 24.82 6.26
C GLU A 67 1.25 24.36 5.01
N ARG A 68 0.63 24.50 3.83
CA ARG A 68 1.31 24.21 2.56
C ARG A 68 2.51 25.12 2.32
N ALA A 69 2.43 26.37 2.69
CA ALA A 69 3.54 27.33 2.55
C ALA A 69 4.76 26.95 3.42
N ARG A 70 4.54 26.26 4.56
CA ARG A 70 5.63 25.72 5.39
C ARG A 70 6.38 24.56 4.71
N GLY A 71 5.69 23.82 3.84
CA GLY A 71 6.20 22.61 3.21
C GLY A 71 5.87 21.34 3.98
N VAL A 72 6.13 20.20 3.32
CA VAL A 72 5.84 18.87 3.87
C VAL A 72 7.10 18.02 3.93
N VAL A 73 7.13 17.07 4.87
CA VAL A 73 8.21 16.10 5.00
C VAL A 73 7.64 14.70 5.24
N THR A 74 8.31 13.68 4.73
CA THR A 74 8.01 12.28 5.05
C THR A 74 9.26 11.41 5.04
N ALA A 75 9.20 10.30 5.79
CA ALA A 75 10.23 9.26 5.81
C ALA A 75 9.73 8.05 5.00
N SER A 76 10.25 7.88 3.80
CA SER A 76 9.94 6.71 2.96
C SER A 76 10.86 6.65 1.75
N SER A 77 11.30 5.45 1.38
CA SER A 77 12.12 5.20 0.19
C SER A 77 11.34 4.55 -0.96
N GLY A 78 10.01 4.48 -0.86
CA GLY A 78 9.17 3.73 -1.80
C GLY A 78 7.96 4.51 -2.34
N ASN A 79 6.87 3.78 -2.49
CA ASN A 79 5.62 4.28 -3.09
C ASN A 79 5.02 5.49 -2.37
N HIS A 80 5.18 5.57 -1.02
CA HIS A 80 4.66 6.71 -0.27
C HIS A 80 5.42 8.00 -0.58
N ALA A 81 6.76 7.93 -0.66
CA ALA A 81 7.58 9.08 -1.05
C ALA A 81 7.15 9.65 -2.40
N GLN A 82 6.98 8.79 -3.41
CA GLN A 82 6.52 9.19 -4.74
C GLN A 82 5.10 9.78 -4.70
N GLY A 83 4.18 9.17 -3.94
CA GLY A 83 2.80 9.67 -3.80
C GLY A 83 2.74 11.05 -3.16
N VAL A 84 3.55 11.31 -2.11
CA VAL A 84 3.65 12.63 -1.47
C VAL A 84 4.32 13.63 -2.39
N ALA A 85 5.42 13.26 -3.05
CA ALA A 85 6.12 14.14 -4.00
C ALA A 85 5.21 14.59 -5.15
N TYR A 86 4.46 13.65 -5.76
CA TYR A 86 3.48 13.97 -6.79
C TYR A 86 2.41 14.94 -6.28
N ALA A 87 1.83 14.67 -5.10
CA ALA A 87 0.81 15.53 -4.51
C ALA A 87 1.37 16.92 -4.20
N ALA A 88 2.57 17.02 -3.64
CA ALA A 88 3.23 18.28 -3.34
C ALA A 88 3.50 19.12 -4.61
N GLN A 89 3.95 18.47 -5.69
CA GLN A 89 4.15 19.12 -6.99
C GLN A 89 2.85 19.75 -7.53
N MET A 90 1.72 19.02 -7.41
CA MET A 90 0.41 19.51 -7.88
C MET A 90 -0.06 20.78 -7.16
N PHE A 91 0.37 20.99 -5.92
CA PHE A 91 0.01 22.17 -5.11
C PHE A 91 1.17 23.15 -4.91
N HIS A 92 2.25 22.99 -5.68
CA HIS A 92 3.46 23.84 -5.57
C HIS A 92 3.97 23.95 -4.12
N THR A 93 3.86 22.86 -3.37
CA THR A 93 4.28 22.77 -1.97
C THR A 93 5.69 22.21 -1.91
N HIS A 94 6.58 22.83 -1.13
CA HIS A 94 7.91 22.29 -0.87
C HIS A 94 7.79 20.90 -0.21
N CYS A 95 8.54 19.92 -0.70
CA CYS A 95 8.49 18.55 -0.22
C CYS A 95 9.90 18.02 0.00
N THR A 96 10.20 17.64 1.24
CA THR A 96 11.44 16.94 1.61
C THR A 96 11.16 15.47 1.90
N LEU A 97 11.91 14.59 1.27
CA LEU A 97 11.82 13.13 1.42
C LEU A 97 13.09 12.61 2.10
N CYS A 98 12.95 12.10 3.33
CA CYS A 98 14.01 11.40 4.01
C CYS A 98 14.03 9.94 3.53
N MET A 99 15.05 9.58 2.74
CA MET A 99 15.20 8.26 2.12
C MET A 99 16.50 7.62 2.60
N GLN A 100 16.53 6.30 2.72
CA GLN A 100 17.79 5.60 3.00
C GLN A 100 18.78 5.81 1.85
N ASP A 101 20.06 5.96 2.16
CA ASP A 101 21.15 6.20 1.19
C ASP A 101 21.39 5.02 0.23
N TRP A 102 20.97 3.81 0.61
CA TRP A 102 20.99 2.60 -0.22
C TRP A 102 19.73 2.42 -1.07
N SER A 103 18.80 3.39 -1.06
CA SER A 103 17.59 3.37 -1.92
C SER A 103 17.96 3.31 -3.39
N SER A 104 17.18 2.56 -4.19
CA SER A 104 17.52 2.38 -5.60
C SER A 104 17.58 3.73 -6.35
N PRO A 105 18.56 3.93 -7.24
CA PRO A 105 18.67 5.16 -8.04
C PRO A 105 17.39 5.51 -8.80
N ALA A 106 16.64 4.50 -9.27
CA ALA A 106 15.38 4.70 -9.98
C ALA A 106 14.31 5.34 -9.09
N LYS A 107 14.18 4.91 -7.82
CA LYS A 107 13.24 5.49 -6.84
C LYS A 107 13.61 6.93 -6.49
N ILE A 108 14.91 7.20 -6.29
CA ILE A 108 15.42 8.55 -6.04
C ILE A 108 15.13 9.46 -7.24
N ALA A 109 15.41 8.99 -8.46
CA ALA A 109 15.16 9.75 -9.68
C ALA A 109 13.67 10.03 -9.88
N ALA A 110 12.78 9.07 -9.61
CA ALA A 110 11.33 9.27 -9.68
C ALA A 110 10.86 10.37 -8.71
N CYS A 111 11.33 10.37 -7.46
CA CYS A 111 11.02 11.41 -6.47
C CYS A 111 11.50 12.79 -6.91
N LYS A 112 12.75 12.88 -7.41
CA LYS A 112 13.32 14.13 -7.96
C LYS A 112 12.56 14.61 -9.20
N GLY A 113 12.04 13.69 -10.02
CA GLY A 113 11.20 13.99 -11.17
C GLY A 113 9.91 14.73 -10.79
N TYR A 114 9.40 14.51 -9.58
CA TYR A 114 8.29 15.28 -8.99
C TYR A 114 8.75 16.54 -8.24
N GLN A 115 9.98 17.01 -8.47
CA GLN A 115 10.54 18.22 -7.86
C GLN A 115 10.71 18.16 -6.34
N ALA A 116 10.69 16.98 -5.73
CA ALA A 116 10.93 16.83 -4.31
C ALA A 116 12.42 16.93 -3.97
N GLU A 117 12.74 17.56 -2.86
CA GLU A 117 14.07 17.49 -2.24
C GLU A 117 14.28 16.11 -1.64
N VAL A 118 15.32 15.40 -2.07
CA VAL A 118 15.66 14.08 -1.52
C VAL A 118 16.84 14.22 -0.62
N LYS A 119 16.63 13.92 0.67
CA LYS A 119 17.66 13.86 1.69
C LYS A 119 18.01 12.40 1.96
N LEU A 120 19.23 12.00 1.59
CA LEU A 120 19.71 10.63 1.81
C LEU A 120 20.27 10.51 3.23
N ILE A 121 19.76 9.51 3.97
CA ILE A 121 20.10 9.26 5.36
C ILE A 121 20.80 7.91 5.44
N HIS A 122 21.98 7.89 6.08
CA HIS A 122 22.69 6.66 6.37
C HIS A 122 21.99 5.94 7.53
N GLY A 123 21.68 4.65 7.33
CA GLY A 123 21.01 3.85 8.34
C GLY A 123 19.72 3.19 7.86
N ASP A 124 18.82 2.90 8.80
CA ASP A 124 17.57 2.19 8.54
C ASP A 124 16.35 3.12 8.43
N SER A 125 15.15 2.54 8.48
CA SER A 125 13.89 3.30 8.42
C SER A 125 13.64 4.14 9.67
N VAL A 126 14.28 3.80 10.81
CA VAL A 126 14.16 4.57 12.05
C VAL A 126 14.97 5.86 11.92
N ASP A 127 16.19 5.78 11.35
CA ASP A 127 17.03 6.96 11.13
C ASP A 127 16.37 7.96 10.18
N THR A 128 15.71 7.47 9.12
CA THR A 128 14.95 8.34 8.21
C THR A 128 13.77 9.00 8.92
N LEU A 129 13.09 8.29 9.83
CA LEU A 129 12.00 8.84 10.63
C LEU A 129 12.50 9.92 11.57
N VAL A 130 13.59 9.67 12.33
CA VAL A 130 14.21 10.64 13.24
C VAL A 130 14.56 11.93 12.51
N GLU A 131 15.14 11.83 11.31
CA GLU A 131 15.47 13.03 10.52
C GLU A 131 14.22 13.76 10.04
N ALA A 132 13.18 13.04 9.61
CA ALA A 132 11.91 13.68 9.21
C ALA A 132 11.25 14.40 10.40
N GLU A 133 11.27 13.81 11.60
CA GLU A 133 10.78 14.44 12.82
C GLU A 133 11.61 15.68 13.21
N ARG A 134 12.94 15.60 13.08
CA ARG A 134 13.80 16.77 13.30
C ARG A 134 13.46 17.91 12.36
N LEU A 135 13.24 17.63 11.06
CA LEU A 135 12.84 18.64 10.07
C LEU A 135 11.45 19.22 10.37
N ARG A 136 10.50 18.38 10.84
CA ARG A 136 9.21 18.88 11.34
C ARG A 136 9.40 19.90 12.45
N ASP A 137 10.24 19.59 13.44
CA ASP A 137 10.35 20.37 14.66
C ASP A 137 11.21 21.63 14.46
N GLU A 138 12.32 21.55 13.70
CA GLU A 138 13.24 22.67 13.46
C GLU A 138 12.81 23.58 12.31
N CYS A 139 12.28 23.01 11.22
CA CYS A 139 11.88 23.77 10.02
C CYS A 139 10.38 24.09 9.98
N GLY A 140 9.58 23.50 10.87
CA GLY A 140 8.13 23.67 10.90
C GLY A 140 7.40 22.95 9.79
N TYR A 141 8.02 21.99 9.08
CA TYR A 141 7.38 21.20 8.03
C TYR A 141 6.23 20.36 8.58
N ILE A 142 5.24 20.07 7.73
CA ILE A 142 4.14 19.16 8.10
C ILE A 142 4.59 17.73 7.79
N TYR A 143 4.65 16.90 8.82
CA TYR A 143 4.99 15.48 8.66
C TYR A 143 3.81 14.67 8.14
N LEU A 144 3.97 14.04 6.97
CA LEU A 144 2.97 13.17 6.36
C LEU A 144 3.30 11.70 6.63
N HIS A 145 2.57 11.11 7.57
CA HIS A 145 2.81 9.74 8.00
C HIS A 145 2.36 8.71 6.94
N PRO A 146 3.17 7.68 6.60
CA PRO A 146 2.90 6.76 5.49
C PRO A 146 1.69 5.84 5.67
N PHE A 147 1.13 5.69 6.89
CA PHE A 147 0.00 4.82 7.18
C PHE A 147 -0.79 5.17 8.46
N ASN A 148 -0.19 5.71 9.51
CA ASN A 148 -0.83 5.94 10.82
C ASN A 148 -1.31 7.40 10.96
N SER A 149 -2.12 7.85 10.02
CA SER A 149 -2.69 9.20 9.96
C SER A 149 -4.11 9.13 9.40
N ALA A 150 -5.03 9.88 10.00
CA ALA A 150 -6.43 9.94 9.57
C ALA A 150 -6.57 10.21 8.07
N TRP A 151 -5.90 11.24 7.57
CA TRP A 151 -5.98 11.64 6.15
C TRP A 151 -5.35 10.61 5.21
N THR A 152 -4.26 9.95 5.64
CA THR A 152 -3.66 8.87 4.86
C THR A 152 -4.61 7.68 4.78
N ILE A 153 -5.18 7.22 5.90
CA ILE A 153 -6.10 6.07 5.95
C ILE A 153 -7.35 6.36 5.13
N ALA A 154 -7.96 7.54 5.30
CA ALA A 154 -9.16 7.96 4.57
C ALA A 154 -8.92 7.98 3.04
N GLY A 155 -7.79 8.54 2.60
CA GLY A 155 -7.40 8.53 1.19
C GLY A 155 -7.28 7.13 0.61
N GLN A 156 -6.65 6.19 1.34
CA GLN A 156 -6.51 4.78 0.90
C GLN A 156 -7.86 4.04 0.87
N GLY A 157 -8.75 4.36 1.82
CA GLY A 157 -10.10 3.78 1.90
C GLY A 157 -10.97 4.04 0.66
N THR A 158 -10.66 5.08 -0.12
CA THR A 158 -11.41 5.42 -1.35
C THR A 158 -11.40 4.31 -2.40
N ILE A 159 -10.42 3.41 -2.36
CA ILE A 159 -10.33 2.22 -3.24
C ILE A 159 -11.58 1.34 -3.07
N ALA A 160 -12.09 1.22 -1.85
CA ALA A 160 -13.26 0.40 -1.56
C ALA A 160 -14.50 0.89 -2.31
N PHE A 161 -14.74 2.20 -2.38
CA PHE A 161 -15.86 2.76 -3.14
C PHE A 161 -15.75 2.45 -4.63
N GLU A 162 -14.56 2.57 -5.22
CA GLU A 162 -14.36 2.24 -6.63
C GLU A 162 -14.61 0.74 -6.91
N ILE A 163 -14.19 -0.15 -6.02
CA ILE A 163 -14.47 -1.60 -6.15
C ILE A 163 -15.98 -1.85 -6.11
N LEU A 164 -16.70 -1.23 -5.18
CA LEU A 164 -18.16 -1.40 -5.03
C LEU A 164 -18.96 -0.79 -6.20
N GLU A 165 -18.43 0.21 -6.89
CA GLU A 165 -19.01 0.78 -8.10
C GLU A 165 -18.78 -0.10 -9.32
N ASP A 166 -17.58 -0.67 -9.44
CA ASP A 166 -17.17 -1.49 -10.58
C ASP A 166 -17.75 -2.92 -10.51
N LEU A 167 -18.09 -3.41 -9.30
CA LEU A 167 -18.57 -4.77 -9.06
C LEU A 167 -19.72 -4.79 -8.05
N ALA A 168 -20.93 -5.04 -8.50
CA ALA A 168 -22.15 -4.99 -7.68
C ALA A 168 -22.19 -6.04 -6.55
N GLN A 169 -21.51 -7.16 -6.70
CA GLN A 169 -21.42 -8.23 -5.71
C GLN A 169 -19.96 -8.55 -5.45
N VAL A 170 -19.50 -8.29 -4.25
CA VAL A 170 -18.17 -8.65 -3.76
C VAL A 170 -18.36 -9.60 -2.58
N ASP A 171 -17.70 -10.75 -2.62
CA ASP A 171 -17.75 -11.72 -1.52
C ASP A 171 -16.48 -11.66 -0.65
N THR A 172 -15.32 -11.44 -1.30
CA THR A 172 -14.02 -11.45 -0.61
C THR A 172 -13.09 -10.36 -1.17
N ILE A 173 -12.44 -9.63 -0.27
CA ILE A 173 -11.32 -8.72 -0.58
C ILE A 173 -10.05 -9.31 0.01
N VAL A 174 -8.98 -9.35 -0.78
CA VAL A 174 -7.64 -9.69 -0.31
C VAL A 174 -6.71 -8.52 -0.61
N LEU A 175 -6.01 -8.04 0.41
CA LEU A 175 -5.18 -6.84 0.31
C LEU A 175 -3.85 -6.97 1.07
N PRO A 176 -2.76 -6.36 0.56
CA PRO A 176 -1.48 -6.37 1.24
C PRO A 176 -1.50 -5.50 2.50
N VAL A 177 -0.82 -5.94 3.55
CA VAL A 177 -0.68 -5.20 4.80
C VAL A 177 0.79 -4.91 5.09
N ALA A 178 1.14 -3.63 5.20
CA ALA A 178 2.41 -3.17 5.77
C ALA A 178 2.12 -2.55 7.16
N GLY A 179 2.19 -1.22 7.27
CA GLY A 179 1.80 -0.50 8.48
C GLY A 179 0.29 -0.39 8.74
N GLY A 180 -0.56 -0.92 7.84
CA GLY A 180 -2.00 -1.09 8.07
C GLY A 180 -2.92 0.00 7.47
N GLY A 181 -2.41 1.10 6.92
CA GLY A 181 -3.27 2.22 6.48
C GLY A 181 -4.26 1.88 5.37
N LEU A 182 -3.86 1.07 4.35
CA LEU A 182 -4.77 0.56 3.32
C LEU A 182 -5.83 -0.36 3.92
N ALA A 183 -5.37 -1.33 4.70
CA ALA A 183 -6.22 -2.33 5.33
C ALA A 183 -7.26 -1.71 6.25
N SER A 184 -6.87 -0.70 7.03
CA SER A 184 -7.77 0.08 7.89
C SER A 184 -8.86 0.79 7.08
N GLY A 185 -8.48 1.54 6.04
CA GLY A 185 -9.44 2.32 5.25
C GLY A 185 -10.38 1.45 4.42
N VAL A 186 -9.84 0.47 3.68
CA VAL A 186 -10.65 -0.45 2.85
C VAL A 186 -11.50 -1.35 3.74
N GLY A 187 -10.93 -1.94 4.80
CA GLY A 187 -11.64 -2.80 5.73
C GLY A 187 -12.83 -2.10 6.37
N MET A 188 -12.64 -0.86 6.85
CA MET A 188 -13.73 -0.07 7.41
C MET A 188 -14.87 0.14 6.41
N VAL A 189 -14.58 0.64 5.21
CA VAL A 189 -15.64 0.89 4.21
C VAL A 189 -16.39 -0.39 3.86
N MET A 190 -15.69 -1.51 3.65
CA MET A 190 -16.33 -2.78 3.32
C MET A 190 -17.22 -3.29 4.44
N LYS A 191 -16.75 -3.26 5.68
CA LYS A 191 -17.51 -3.79 6.82
C LYS A 191 -18.67 -2.90 7.26
N GLU A 192 -18.53 -1.58 7.18
CA GLU A 192 -19.60 -0.65 7.52
C GLU A 192 -20.75 -0.68 6.48
N LEU A 193 -20.43 -0.83 5.19
CA LEU A 193 -21.46 -0.88 4.14
C LEU A 193 -22.02 -2.29 3.91
N TYR A 194 -21.15 -3.30 3.95
CA TYR A 194 -21.49 -4.69 3.63
C TYR A 194 -20.79 -5.65 4.60
N PRO A 195 -21.29 -5.84 5.83
CA PRO A 195 -20.64 -6.65 6.89
C PRO A 195 -20.37 -8.11 6.50
N HIS A 196 -21.08 -8.62 5.49
CA HIS A 196 -20.90 -10.00 5.01
C HIS A 196 -19.65 -10.18 4.14
N ILE A 197 -19.10 -9.10 3.55
CA ILE A 197 -17.88 -9.17 2.74
C ILE A 197 -16.72 -9.59 3.64
N LYS A 198 -15.98 -10.62 3.20
CA LYS A 198 -14.77 -11.06 3.89
C LYS A 198 -13.57 -10.22 3.45
N VAL A 199 -12.78 -9.76 4.42
CA VAL A 199 -11.59 -8.93 4.17
C VAL A 199 -10.38 -9.60 4.81
N TYR A 200 -9.43 -10.02 3.98
CA TYR A 200 -8.20 -10.68 4.42
C TYR A 200 -6.97 -9.82 4.13
N GLY A 201 -6.14 -9.64 5.16
CA GLY A 201 -4.84 -9.02 5.04
C GLY A 201 -3.76 -10.05 4.71
N VAL A 202 -2.75 -9.67 3.93
CA VAL A 202 -1.62 -10.55 3.61
C VAL A 202 -0.28 -9.85 3.84
N GLN A 203 0.68 -10.58 4.43
CA GLN A 203 2.05 -10.11 4.71
C GLN A 203 3.07 -11.13 4.23
N ALA A 204 4.29 -10.66 3.92
CA ALA A 204 5.44 -11.55 3.80
C ALA A 204 5.81 -12.10 5.18
N LYS A 205 6.04 -13.42 5.30
CA LYS A 205 6.36 -14.09 6.56
C LYS A 205 7.59 -13.50 7.26
N ASN A 206 8.57 -13.09 6.47
CA ASN A 206 9.81 -12.50 6.98
C ASN A 206 9.68 -11.02 7.41
N CYS A 207 8.48 -10.42 7.25
CA CYS A 207 8.20 -9.03 7.65
C CYS A 207 6.72 -8.88 8.04
N ALA A 208 6.27 -9.58 9.09
CA ALA A 208 4.88 -9.75 9.47
C ALA A 208 4.49 -8.97 10.74
N ALA A 209 4.86 -7.68 10.83
CA ALA A 209 4.64 -6.88 12.04
C ALA A 209 3.17 -6.76 12.46
N MET A 210 2.23 -6.69 11.51
CA MET A 210 0.79 -6.65 11.81
C MET A 210 0.31 -7.98 12.38
N TYR A 211 0.67 -9.10 11.73
CA TYR A 211 0.33 -10.44 12.19
C TYR A 211 0.82 -10.70 13.62
N GLU A 212 2.09 -10.38 13.90
CA GLU A 212 2.66 -10.56 15.24
C GLU A 212 2.04 -9.62 16.28
N SER A 213 1.70 -8.39 15.89
CA SER A 213 1.04 -7.43 16.77
C SER A 213 -0.39 -7.84 17.13
N LEU A 214 -1.17 -8.32 16.15
CA LEU A 214 -2.52 -8.84 16.38
C LEU A 214 -2.49 -10.06 17.31
N LYS A 215 -1.57 -10.99 17.05
CA LYS A 215 -1.38 -12.19 17.90
C LYS A 215 -0.97 -11.85 19.32
N ALA A 216 -0.13 -10.85 19.48
CA ALA A 216 0.35 -10.39 20.79
C ALA A 216 -0.66 -9.47 21.53
N GLY A 217 -1.67 -8.93 20.84
CA GLY A 217 -2.60 -7.92 21.38
C GLY A 217 -1.93 -6.59 21.71
N ARG A 218 -0.75 -6.29 21.14
CA ARG A 218 0.02 -5.06 21.36
C ARG A 218 0.96 -4.80 20.18
N LEU A 219 1.46 -3.59 20.09
CA LEU A 219 2.50 -3.26 19.10
C LEU A 219 3.75 -4.14 19.29
N VAL A 220 4.19 -4.77 18.21
CA VAL A 220 5.43 -5.55 18.13
C VAL A 220 6.34 -4.90 17.11
N LYS A 221 7.56 -4.56 17.53
CA LYS A 221 8.65 -4.15 16.65
C LYS A 221 9.44 -5.38 16.24
N LEU A 222 9.57 -5.62 14.94
CA LEU A 222 10.40 -6.71 14.40
C LEU A 222 11.89 -6.37 14.59
N GLU A 223 12.71 -7.39 14.79
CA GLU A 223 14.16 -7.24 14.82
C GLU A 223 14.76 -7.14 13.41
N LYS A 224 14.12 -7.82 12.45
CA LYS A 224 14.55 -7.85 11.05
C LYS A 224 13.33 -7.90 10.12
N CYS A 225 13.50 -7.34 8.93
CA CYS A 225 12.53 -7.39 7.84
C CYS A 225 13.28 -7.67 6.54
N ASP A 226 13.35 -8.94 6.15
CA ASP A 226 14.11 -9.42 5.00
C ASP A 226 13.15 -10.05 3.99
N THR A 227 12.67 -9.22 3.06
CA THR A 227 11.65 -9.62 2.09
C THR A 227 11.85 -8.95 0.74
N CYS A 228 11.48 -9.62 -0.35
CA CYS A 228 11.39 -9.02 -1.68
C CYS A 228 10.22 -8.01 -1.79
N CYS A 229 9.32 -7.98 -0.81
CA CYS A 229 8.18 -7.06 -0.73
C CYS A 229 8.59 -5.73 -0.09
N ASP A 230 9.43 -4.94 -0.74
CA ASP A 230 9.89 -3.66 -0.18
C ASP A 230 8.75 -2.69 0.19
N GLY A 231 7.62 -2.72 -0.54
CA GLY A 231 6.41 -1.98 -0.20
C GLY A 231 5.71 -2.45 1.09
N LEU A 232 6.04 -3.65 1.60
CA LEU A 232 5.54 -4.20 2.86
C LEU A 232 6.58 -4.18 3.99
N ALA A 233 7.78 -3.68 3.76
CA ALA A 233 8.87 -3.67 4.71
C ALA A 233 8.66 -2.64 5.85
N ALA A 234 7.69 -2.93 6.73
CA ALA A 234 7.40 -2.13 7.91
C ALA A 234 7.80 -2.91 9.18
N MET A 235 8.82 -2.39 9.88
CA MET A 235 9.33 -3.00 11.12
C MET A 235 8.32 -2.95 12.28
N MET A 236 7.36 -2.02 12.21
CA MET A 236 6.32 -1.81 13.22
C MET A 236 5.07 -1.23 12.54
N VAL A 237 3.90 -1.51 13.09
CA VAL A 237 2.62 -0.94 12.66
C VAL A 237 2.25 0.27 13.52
N GLY A 238 1.20 1.02 13.13
CA GLY A 238 0.66 2.10 13.96
C GLY A 238 -0.32 1.57 14.99
N ASP A 239 -0.47 2.30 16.08
CA ASP A 239 -1.46 2.00 17.13
C ASP A 239 -2.89 2.07 16.59
N ALA A 240 -3.23 3.15 15.89
CA ALA A 240 -4.55 3.31 15.28
C ALA A 240 -4.80 2.26 14.18
N THR A 241 -3.79 1.95 13.37
CA THR A 241 -3.95 0.91 12.33
C THR A 241 -4.04 -0.49 12.89
N LEU A 242 -3.37 -0.80 14.01
CA LEU A 242 -3.52 -2.07 14.72
C LEU A 242 -4.95 -2.25 15.23
N GLU A 243 -5.51 -1.23 15.90
CA GLU A 243 -6.89 -1.23 16.35
C GLU A 243 -7.88 -1.47 15.20
N MET A 244 -7.74 -0.69 14.11
CA MET A 244 -8.65 -0.76 12.97
C MET A 244 -8.56 -2.09 12.21
N VAL A 245 -7.35 -2.59 11.97
CA VAL A 245 -7.14 -3.87 11.30
C VAL A 245 -7.71 -5.02 12.15
N GLY A 246 -7.47 -5.00 13.46
CA GLY A 246 -8.05 -5.99 14.39
C GLY A 246 -9.58 -5.96 14.47
N HIS A 247 -10.20 -4.81 14.17
CA HIS A 247 -11.66 -4.66 14.18
C HIS A 247 -12.31 -5.01 12.83
N TYR A 248 -11.70 -4.62 11.70
CA TYR A 248 -12.34 -4.67 10.39
C TYR A 248 -11.90 -5.82 9.49
N LEU A 249 -10.77 -6.47 9.74
CA LEU A 249 -10.35 -7.62 8.94
C LEU A 249 -10.82 -8.92 9.57
N ASP A 250 -11.15 -9.90 8.71
CA ASP A 250 -11.50 -11.24 9.17
C ASP A 250 -10.25 -12.04 9.60
N ASP A 251 -9.11 -11.81 8.94
CA ASP A 251 -7.81 -12.38 9.33
C ASP A 251 -6.65 -11.65 8.62
N VAL A 252 -5.43 -11.83 9.15
CA VAL A 252 -4.18 -11.45 8.51
C VAL A 252 -3.28 -12.69 8.44
N ILE A 253 -2.89 -13.07 7.23
CA ILE A 253 -2.09 -14.26 6.96
C ILE A 253 -0.68 -13.91 6.46
N THR A 254 0.23 -14.89 6.52
CA THR A 254 1.60 -14.73 6.05
C THR A 254 1.92 -15.68 4.90
N LEU A 255 2.80 -15.22 3.99
CA LEU A 255 3.25 -15.94 2.79
C LEU A 255 4.77 -16.01 2.76
N THR A 256 5.29 -17.09 2.20
CA THR A 256 6.73 -17.23 1.97
C THR A 256 7.19 -16.38 0.79
N GLU A 257 8.47 -16.06 0.73
CA GLU A 257 9.08 -15.33 -0.39
C GLU A 257 8.90 -16.09 -1.72
N GLU A 258 8.94 -17.42 -1.69
CA GLU A 258 8.73 -18.27 -2.85
C GLU A 258 7.31 -18.15 -3.41
N GLU A 259 6.29 -18.31 -2.56
CA GLU A 259 4.87 -18.13 -2.94
C GLU A 259 4.63 -16.77 -3.59
N ILE A 260 5.27 -15.72 -3.06
CA ILE A 260 5.13 -14.36 -3.57
C ILE A 260 5.79 -14.20 -4.94
N ARG A 261 7.03 -14.69 -5.10
CA ARG A 261 7.79 -14.63 -6.37
C ARG A 261 7.08 -15.39 -7.50
N GLU A 262 6.56 -16.57 -7.22
CA GLU A 262 5.73 -17.34 -8.17
C GLU A 262 4.47 -16.58 -8.59
N ALA A 263 3.81 -15.88 -7.67
CA ALA A 263 2.63 -15.09 -7.97
C ALA A 263 2.92 -13.86 -8.87
N VAL A 264 4.13 -13.27 -8.79
CA VAL A 264 4.57 -12.23 -9.75
C VAL A 264 4.59 -12.80 -11.16
N VAL A 265 5.24 -13.97 -11.35
CA VAL A 265 5.34 -14.63 -12.67
C VAL A 265 3.96 -15.07 -13.16
N THR A 266 3.13 -15.63 -12.27
CA THR A 266 1.76 -16.05 -12.59
C THR A 266 0.93 -14.87 -13.09
N THR A 267 0.99 -13.72 -12.39
CA THR A 267 0.26 -12.52 -12.80
C THR A 267 0.75 -12.00 -14.16
N LEU A 268 2.06 -11.93 -14.36
CA LEU A 268 2.65 -11.53 -15.63
C LEU A 268 2.21 -12.48 -16.77
N SER A 269 2.22 -13.80 -16.53
CA SER A 269 1.91 -14.82 -17.52
C SER A 269 0.44 -14.87 -17.91
N TYR A 270 -0.49 -14.72 -16.94
CA TYR A 270 -1.90 -14.94 -17.18
C TYR A 270 -2.73 -13.65 -17.27
N MET A 271 -2.32 -12.56 -16.63
CA MET A 271 -2.96 -11.26 -16.74
C MET A 271 -2.23 -10.28 -17.68
N LYS A 272 -0.99 -10.61 -18.10
CA LYS A 272 -0.12 -9.73 -18.91
C LYS A 272 0.14 -8.38 -18.22
N MET A 273 0.22 -8.42 -16.90
CA MET A 273 0.33 -7.24 -16.05
C MET A 273 1.53 -7.34 -15.12
N LEU A 274 2.35 -6.30 -15.12
CA LEU A 274 3.44 -6.18 -14.15
C LEU A 274 2.91 -5.60 -12.85
N ILE A 275 3.10 -6.35 -11.77
CA ILE A 275 2.88 -5.92 -10.39
C ILE A 275 4.15 -6.14 -9.56
N GLU A 276 4.36 -5.33 -8.55
CA GLU A 276 5.46 -5.52 -7.59
C GLU A 276 5.19 -6.70 -6.64
N PRO A 277 6.22 -7.33 -6.03
CA PRO A 277 6.03 -8.46 -5.10
C PRO A 277 5.04 -8.18 -3.98
N SER A 278 5.01 -6.96 -3.44
CA SER A 278 4.04 -6.54 -2.43
C SER A 278 2.59 -6.72 -2.89
N SER A 279 2.29 -6.44 -4.15
CA SER A 279 0.97 -6.66 -4.77
C SER A 279 0.68 -8.13 -5.01
N ALA A 280 1.70 -8.90 -5.40
CA ALA A 280 1.57 -10.32 -5.73
C ALA A 280 1.18 -11.18 -4.52
N THR A 281 1.39 -10.70 -3.30
CA THR A 281 0.93 -11.38 -2.07
C THR A 281 -0.55 -11.72 -2.10
N THR A 282 -1.40 -10.88 -2.71
CA THR A 282 -2.85 -11.13 -2.82
C THR A 282 -3.16 -12.30 -3.75
N VAL A 283 -2.44 -12.37 -4.88
CA VAL A 283 -2.56 -13.46 -5.85
C VAL A 283 -2.05 -14.77 -5.24
N ALA A 284 -0.89 -14.73 -4.56
CA ALA A 284 -0.31 -15.88 -3.86
C ALA A 284 -1.29 -16.45 -2.81
N ALA A 285 -1.92 -15.58 -2.00
CA ALA A 285 -2.87 -16.01 -0.98
C ALA A 285 -4.12 -16.69 -1.57
N ILE A 286 -4.66 -16.15 -2.66
CA ILE A 286 -5.85 -16.66 -3.33
C ILE A 286 -5.56 -17.99 -4.03
N LEU A 287 -4.52 -18.03 -4.88
CA LEU A 287 -4.17 -19.23 -5.64
C LEU A 287 -3.62 -20.35 -4.75
N GLY A 288 -2.86 -19.99 -3.71
CA GLY A 288 -2.36 -20.92 -2.68
C GLY A 288 -3.42 -21.42 -1.70
N LYS A 289 -4.69 -20.99 -1.86
CA LYS A 289 -5.82 -21.36 -0.98
C LYS A 289 -5.55 -21.05 0.50
N LYS A 290 -4.78 -19.99 0.76
CA LYS A 290 -4.47 -19.54 2.15
C LYS A 290 -5.64 -18.78 2.76
N VAL A 291 -6.55 -18.25 1.94
CA VAL A 291 -7.79 -17.61 2.35
C VAL A 291 -8.99 -18.35 1.72
N PRO A 292 -10.12 -18.47 2.43
CA PRO A 292 -11.33 -19.01 1.85
C PRO A 292 -11.85 -18.05 0.78
N VAL A 293 -12.03 -18.53 -0.44
CA VAL A 293 -12.63 -17.74 -1.53
C VAL A 293 -13.84 -18.46 -2.12
N LYS A 294 -14.88 -17.68 -2.42
CA LYS A 294 -16.08 -18.12 -3.13
C LYS A 294 -16.71 -16.91 -3.81
N GLY A 295 -17.53 -17.15 -4.83
CA GLY A 295 -18.18 -16.06 -5.57
C GLY A 295 -17.16 -15.11 -6.18
N ASN A 296 -17.31 -13.82 -5.96
CA ASN A 296 -16.44 -12.78 -6.50
C ASN A 296 -15.34 -12.41 -5.49
N VAL A 297 -14.09 -12.71 -5.83
CA VAL A 297 -12.90 -12.33 -5.04
C VAL A 297 -12.13 -11.23 -5.72
N VAL A 298 -11.82 -10.17 -4.96
CA VAL A 298 -11.03 -9.03 -5.45
C VAL A 298 -9.66 -9.02 -4.78
N ALA A 299 -8.62 -9.14 -5.59
CA ALA A 299 -7.22 -8.92 -5.20
C ALA A 299 -6.84 -7.46 -5.44
N ILE A 300 -6.30 -6.76 -4.45
CA ILE A 300 -5.80 -5.38 -4.65
C ILE A 300 -4.32 -5.44 -5.05
N ALA A 301 -4.01 -5.13 -6.31
CA ALA A 301 -2.65 -4.93 -6.81
C ALA A 301 -2.20 -3.50 -6.48
N THR A 302 -1.56 -3.34 -5.33
CA THR A 302 -1.24 -2.05 -4.71
C THR A 302 -0.23 -1.20 -5.46
N GLY A 303 0.62 -1.81 -6.30
CA GLY A 303 1.60 -1.10 -7.11
C GLY A 303 2.32 -2.00 -8.11
N GLY A 304 3.04 -1.34 -9.04
CA GLY A 304 3.85 -1.97 -10.07
C GLY A 304 5.31 -1.49 -10.09
N ASN A 305 5.77 -0.77 -9.06
CA ASN A 305 7.10 -0.16 -8.99
C ASN A 305 8.20 -1.19 -8.66
N CYS A 306 8.24 -2.28 -9.43
CA CYS A 306 9.27 -3.31 -9.35
C CYS A 306 10.52 -2.88 -10.14
N SER A 307 11.73 -3.04 -9.54
CA SER A 307 12.95 -2.75 -10.27
C SER A 307 13.19 -3.82 -11.35
N PRO A 308 13.76 -3.44 -12.52
CA PRO A 308 14.11 -4.40 -13.56
C PRO A 308 15.03 -5.53 -13.06
N GLN A 309 15.95 -5.21 -12.15
CA GLN A 309 16.87 -6.19 -11.55
C GLN A 309 16.15 -7.24 -10.72
N LEU A 310 15.22 -6.81 -9.86
CA LEU A 310 14.42 -7.72 -9.05
C LEU A 310 13.51 -8.58 -9.93
N LEU A 311 12.88 -7.99 -10.94
CA LEU A 311 12.05 -8.74 -11.89
C LEU A 311 12.87 -9.81 -12.64
N ALA A 312 14.07 -9.44 -13.12
CA ALA A 312 14.96 -10.39 -13.78
C ALA A 312 15.35 -11.55 -12.87
N SER A 313 15.71 -11.26 -11.60
CA SER A 313 16.02 -12.32 -10.61
C SER A 313 14.82 -13.26 -10.41
N ILE A 314 13.61 -12.73 -10.24
CA ILE A 314 12.39 -13.52 -10.05
C ILE A 314 12.14 -14.43 -11.27
N LEU A 315 12.30 -13.91 -12.49
CA LEU A 315 12.09 -14.68 -13.72
C LEU A 315 13.15 -15.77 -13.90
N THR A 316 14.41 -15.50 -13.60
CA THR A 316 15.50 -16.49 -13.66
C THR A 316 15.25 -17.62 -12.67
N GLU A 317 14.99 -17.30 -11.40
CA GLU A 317 14.69 -18.30 -10.37
C GLU A 317 13.48 -19.17 -10.72
N TYR A 318 12.47 -18.58 -11.35
CA TYR A 318 11.29 -19.32 -11.81
C TYR A 318 11.63 -20.32 -12.92
N GLN A 319 12.47 -19.90 -13.91
CA GLN A 319 12.92 -20.77 -15.00
C GLN A 319 13.80 -21.93 -14.54
N GLU A 320 14.59 -21.73 -13.49
CA GLU A 320 15.46 -22.78 -12.93
C GLU A 320 14.68 -23.88 -12.18
N LYS A 321 13.45 -23.53 -11.70
CA LYS A 321 12.60 -24.47 -10.94
C LYS A 321 11.57 -25.21 -11.80
N HIS A 322 11.26 -24.70 -13.00
CA HIS A 322 10.20 -25.21 -13.88
C HIS A 322 10.71 -25.48 -15.30
#